data_61e2ed45d58686a5b09dc8ea60d38588
#
_entry.id   61e2ed45d58686a5b09dc8ea60d38588
#
_cell.length_a   1.000
_cell.length_b   1.000
_cell.length_c   1.000
_cell.angle_alpha   90.00
_cell.angle_beta   90.00
_cell.angle_gamma   90.00
#
_symmetry.space_group_name_H-M   'P 1'
#
loop_
_entity.id
_entity.type
_entity.pdbx_description
1 polymer ?
#
loop_
_entity_poly.entity_id
_entity_poly.type
_entity_poly.pdbx_seq_one_letter_code
_entity_poly.pdbx_strand_id
1 'polypeptide(L)'
;MNLQNIISEIEKTDPEIYDRLDTRRKAMKKFTNFSGKVALASLPLAFGSMLNTAYGRTSSLNDLVTDTLNFALKLEYLEAEFYTKVVGSPGYLTASAADQAALTKIRNDENLHVAFLKGALGASAIAKPNIDLTGGGSAAGTGPFAGYLASYPVQLAMAQNFEDTGVRAYKGQAPNLQSSRPYLTAALEIHSVEARHASKVRMMRRAANTLIPAGQVVKSWITLNQSGIDTGNAGTNAAIQKSYDGTTPESTTTQAGVNIIGIGGNAFIDSKAASEAFDEPLTMAEVLAIVGGFFY
;
A
#
# COMPACT_ATOMS: atom_id res chain seq x y z
N MET A 1 -23.62 22.72 -11.25
CA MET A 1 -24.58 21.68 -10.83
C MET A 1 -24.64 21.73 -9.31
N ASN A 2 -25.81 21.92 -8.69
CA ASN A 2 -25.93 22.04 -7.23
C ASN A 2 -25.90 20.62 -6.63
N LEU A 3 -25.20 20.43 -5.52
CA LEU A 3 -25.06 19.14 -4.82
C LEU A 3 -26.45 18.54 -4.46
N GLN A 4 -27.43 19.39 -4.12
CA GLN A 4 -28.79 18.96 -3.87
C GLN A 4 -29.48 18.33 -5.07
N ASN A 5 -29.22 18.81 -6.29
CA ASN A 5 -29.77 18.21 -7.51
C ASN A 5 -29.17 16.85 -7.80
N ILE A 6 -27.87 16.66 -7.51
CA ILE A 6 -27.19 15.36 -7.65
C ILE A 6 -27.78 14.35 -6.65
N ILE A 7 -27.97 14.75 -5.40
CA ILE A 7 -28.56 13.90 -4.36
C ILE A 7 -29.99 13.51 -4.73
N SER A 8 -30.81 14.43 -5.26
CA SER A 8 -32.18 14.16 -5.69
C SER A 8 -32.25 13.19 -6.89
N GLU A 9 -31.30 13.24 -7.80
CA GLU A 9 -31.23 12.29 -8.92
C GLU A 9 -30.77 10.89 -8.46
N ILE A 10 -29.85 10.81 -7.49
CA ILE A 10 -29.45 9.54 -6.89
C ILE A 10 -30.63 8.92 -6.10
N GLU A 11 -31.39 9.71 -5.37
CA GLU A 11 -32.57 9.27 -4.60
C GLU A 11 -33.65 8.66 -5.50
N LYS A 12 -33.86 9.21 -6.70
CA LYS A 12 -34.79 8.65 -7.68
C LYS A 12 -34.35 7.29 -8.23
N THR A 13 -33.03 7.07 -8.31
CA THR A 13 -32.44 5.85 -8.87
C THR A 13 -32.21 4.78 -7.80
N ASP A 14 -31.96 5.18 -6.57
CA ASP A 14 -31.70 4.34 -5.40
C ASP A 14 -32.41 4.88 -4.16
N PRO A 15 -33.71 4.56 -3.98
CA PRO A 15 -34.52 5.03 -2.85
C PRO A 15 -33.98 4.61 -1.48
N GLU A 16 -33.16 3.56 -1.42
CA GLU A 16 -32.57 3.04 -0.18
C GLU A 16 -31.24 3.71 0.22
N ILE A 17 -30.77 4.71 -0.57
CA ILE A 17 -29.46 5.35 -0.33
C ILE A 17 -29.38 5.96 1.07
N TYR A 18 -30.47 6.54 1.59
CA TYR A 18 -30.49 7.14 2.92
C TYR A 18 -30.36 6.08 4.02
N ASP A 19 -30.98 4.91 3.88
CA ASP A 19 -30.86 3.84 4.86
C ASP A 19 -29.43 3.29 4.91
N ARG A 20 -28.75 3.20 3.78
CA ARG A 20 -27.33 2.81 3.69
C ARG A 20 -26.40 3.89 4.24
N LEU A 21 -26.66 5.15 3.98
CA LEU A 21 -25.91 6.29 4.54
C LEU A 21 -26.14 6.44 6.05
N ASP A 22 -27.37 6.19 6.52
CA ASP A 22 -27.73 6.30 7.94
C ASP A 22 -27.11 5.18 8.77
N THR A 23 -26.98 3.99 8.22
CA THR A 23 -26.28 2.84 8.87
C THR A 23 -24.79 3.17 9.07
N ARG A 24 -24.13 3.76 8.06
CA ARG A 24 -22.75 4.25 8.17
C ARG A 24 -22.61 5.42 9.16
N ARG A 25 -23.55 6.38 9.15
CA ARG A 25 -23.60 7.50 10.09
C ARG A 25 -23.82 7.03 11.54
N LYS A 26 -24.68 6.06 11.75
CA LYS A 26 -24.91 5.43 13.08
C LYS A 26 -23.69 4.67 13.56
N ALA A 27 -22.98 3.95 12.67
CA ALA A 27 -21.71 3.32 12.98
C ALA A 27 -20.64 4.35 13.34
N MET A 28 -20.49 5.42 12.56
CA MET A 28 -19.54 6.52 12.86
C MET A 28 -19.88 7.28 14.14
N LYS A 29 -21.17 7.57 14.43
CA LYS A 29 -21.57 8.19 15.70
C LYS A 29 -21.30 7.30 16.92
N LYS A 30 -21.47 5.97 16.80
CA LYS A 30 -21.04 5.04 17.85
C LYS A 30 -19.52 5.04 18.04
N PHE A 31 -18.76 5.20 16.97
CA PHE A 31 -17.30 5.27 17.01
C PHE A 31 -16.81 6.56 17.68
N THR A 32 -17.41 7.72 17.37
CA THR A 32 -17.02 9.02 17.95
C THR A 32 -17.42 9.17 19.41
N ASN A 33 -18.49 8.52 19.86
CA ASN A 33 -18.88 8.50 21.28
C ASN A 33 -18.05 7.53 22.11
N PHE A 34 -17.33 6.59 21.47
CA PHE A 34 -16.41 5.66 22.15
C PHE A 34 -14.97 6.22 22.26
N SER A 35 -14.63 7.23 21.48
CA SER A 35 -13.26 7.80 21.42
C SER A 35 -12.91 8.76 22.56
N GLY A 36 -13.75 8.87 23.58
CA GLY A 36 -13.52 9.81 24.68
C GLY A 36 -12.52 9.39 25.76
N LYS A 37 -12.15 8.12 25.92
CA LYS A 37 -11.25 7.66 27.02
C LYS A 37 -10.70 6.23 26.85
N VAL A 38 -10.16 5.84 25.71
CA VAL A 38 -9.43 4.56 25.64
C VAL A 38 -7.98 4.83 25.26
N ALA A 39 -7.09 4.50 26.21
CA ALA A 39 -5.65 4.58 25.98
C ALA A 39 -5.24 3.69 24.81
N LEU A 40 -4.34 4.20 23.95
CA LEU A 40 -3.81 3.56 22.74
C LEU A 40 -3.26 2.12 22.92
N ALA A 41 -3.09 1.65 24.14
CA ALA A 41 -2.54 0.33 24.47
C ALA A 41 -3.54 -0.85 24.30
N SER A 42 -4.86 -0.57 24.17
CA SER A 42 -5.90 -1.63 24.11
C SER A 42 -6.51 -1.83 22.70
N LEU A 43 -6.11 -1.05 21.72
CA LEU A 43 -6.65 -1.11 20.35
C LEU A 43 -6.42 -2.45 19.63
N PRO A 44 -5.25 -3.12 19.72
CA PRO A 44 -5.04 -4.40 19.01
C PRO A 44 -5.96 -5.53 19.49
N LEU A 45 -6.24 -5.57 20.80
CA LEU A 45 -7.10 -6.61 21.39
C LEU A 45 -8.59 -6.36 21.10
N ALA A 46 -9.00 -5.09 21.03
CA ALA A 46 -10.39 -4.74 20.72
C ALA A 46 -10.74 -4.99 19.25
N PHE A 47 -9.80 -4.77 18.31
CA PHE A 47 -10.00 -5.09 16.89
C PHE A 47 -10.09 -6.59 16.65
N GLY A 48 -9.20 -7.39 17.24
CA GLY A 48 -9.25 -8.85 17.15
C GLY A 48 -10.55 -9.43 17.70
N SER A 49 -11.06 -8.91 18.84
CA SER A 49 -12.32 -9.35 19.41
C SER A 49 -13.54 -8.88 18.61
N MET A 50 -13.49 -7.70 17.98
CA MET A 50 -14.56 -7.22 17.09
C MET A 50 -14.66 -8.04 15.82
N LEU A 51 -13.54 -8.45 15.22
CA LEU A 51 -13.53 -9.35 14.07
C LEU A 51 -14.10 -10.73 14.44
N ASN A 52 -13.71 -11.29 15.58
CA ASN A 52 -14.26 -12.53 16.08
C ASN A 52 -15.78 -12.45 16.37
N THR A 53 -16.27 -11.28 16.78
CA THR A 53 -17.70 -11.07 17.09
C THR A 53 -18.52 -10.75 15.82
N ALA A 54 -17.93 -10.02 14.87
CA ALA A 54 -18.62 -9.60 13.63
C ALA A 54 -18.69 -10.72 12.58
N TYR A 55 -17.71 -11.63 12.55
CA TYR A 55 -17.57 -12.65 11.50
C TYR A 55 -17.69 -14.10 12.00
N GLY A 56 -18.00 -14.29 13.27
CA GLY A 56 -18.14 -15.62 13.89
C GLY A 56 -16.79 -16.27 14.20
N ARG A 57 -16.80 -17.27 15.07
CA ARG A 57 -15.63 -18.08 15.41
C ARG A 57 -15.09 -18.73 14.13
N THR A 58 -13.92 -18.31 13.68
CA THR A 58 -13.23 -18.97 12.61
C THR A 58 -12.83 -20.38 13.05
N SER A 59 -13.30 -21.39 12.30
CA SER A 59 -12.54 -22.61 12.14
C SER A 59 -11.08 -22.23 11.81
N SER A 60 -10.11 -23.03 12.25
CA SER A 60 -8.68 -22.80 11.94
C SER A 60 -8.49 -22.29 10.52
N LEU A 61 -7.73 -21.19 10.37
CA LEU A 61 -7.34 -20.70 9.05
C LEU A 61 -6.76 -21.87 8.26
N ASN A 62 -7.15 -22.02 6.98
CA ASN A 62 -6.48 -22.99 6.13
C ASN A 62 -5.03 -22.54 5.88
N ASP A 63 -4.13 -23.45 5.56
CA ASP A 63 -2.71 -23.17 5.42
C ASP A 63 -2.45 -22.04 4.41
N LEU A 64 -3.16 -22.02 3.27
CA LEU A 64 -3.00 -20.98 2.25
C LEU A 64 -3.38 -19.58 2.74
N VAL A 65 -4.45 -19.44 3.53
CA VAL A 65 -4.86 -18.16 4.12
C VAL A 65 -3.83 -17.71 5.14
N THR A 66 -3.37 -18.61 6.01
CA THR A 66 -2.34 -18.33 7.02
C THR A 66 -1.03 -17.89 6.36
N ASP A 67 -0.58 -18.60 5.33
CA ASP A 67 0.64 -18.28 4.59
C ASP A 67 0.53 -16.93 3.90
N THR A 68 -0.63 -16.63 3.28
CA THR A 68 -0.88 -15.36 2.62
C THR A 68 -0.89 -14.19 3.62
N LEU A 69 -1.53 -14.34 4.78
CA LEU A 69 -1.53 -13.32 5.81
C LEU A 69 -0.15 -13.12 6.44
N ASN A 70 0.63 -14.19 6.63
CA ASN A 70 2.01 -14.09 7.11
C ASN A 70 2.95 -13.46 6.07
N PHE A 71 2.73 -13.72 4.80
CA PHE A 71 3.43 -13.02 3.73
C PHE A 71 3.14 -11.52 3.76
N ALA A 72 1.86 -11.12 3.86
CA ALA A 72 1.49 -9.72 4.04
C ALA A 72 2.14 -9.13 5.30
N LEU A 73 2.05 -9.82 6.45
CA LEU A 73 2.66 -9.37 7.70
C LEU A 73 4.18 -9.14 7.59
N LYS A 74 4.88 -9.94 6.78
CA LYS A 74 6.31 -9.76 6.52
C LYS A 74 6.58 -8.44 5.79
N LEU A 75 5.75 -8.07 4.83
CA LEU A 75 5.87 -6.79 4.10
C LEU A 75 5.53 -5.61 5.01
N GLU A 76 4.44 -5.69 5.74
CA GLU A 76 4.04 -4.65 6.69
C GLU A 76 5.10 -4.40 7.79
N TYR A 77 5.81 -5.44 8.23
CA TYR A 77 6.95 -5.25 9.13
C TYR A 77 8.08 -4.44 8.49
N LEU A 78 8.34 -4.62 7.19
CA LEU A 78 9.36 -3.85 6.47
C LEU A 78 8.94 -2.39 6.36
N GLU A 79 7.71 -2.12 5.95
CA GLU A 79 7.18 -0.77 5.77
C GLU A 79 7.05 -0.03 7.10
N ALA A 80 6.47 -0.67 8.12
CA ALA A 80 6.38 -0.11 9.46
C ALA A 80 7.76 0.22 10.06
N GLU A 81 8.77 -0.64 9.88
CA GLU A 81 10.14 -0.37 10.32
C GLU A 81 10.74 0.81 9.55
N PHE A 82 10.58 0.83 8.22
CA PHE A 82 11.06 1.90 7.38
C PHE A 82 10.50 3.26 7.82
N TYR A 83 9.19 3.41 7.88
CA TYR A 83 8.58 4.68 8.28
C TYR A 83 8.87 5.05 9.74
N THR A 84 9.01 4.06 10.63
CA THR A 84 9.41 4.31 12.02
C THR A 84 10.82 4.90 12.10
N LYS A 85 11.74 4.44 11.27
CA LYS A 85 13.13 4.98 11.20
C LYS A 85 13.18 6.32 10.48
N VAL A 86 12.35 6.51 9.45
CA VAL A 86 12.31 7.76 8.68
C VAL A 86 11.78 8.92 9.53
N VAL A 87 10.68 8.74 10.23
CA VAL A 87 10.08 9.82 11.04
C VAL A 87 11.01 10.26 12.16
N GLY A 88 11.39 11.54 12.13
CA GLY A 88 12.37 12.13 13.06
C GLY A 88 13.82 12.04 12.58
N SER A 89 14.11 11.39 11.46
CA SER A 89 15.47 11.31 10.90
C SER A 89 15.95 12.65 10.31
N PRO A 90 17.27 12.85 10.11
CA PRO A 90 17.78 14.10 9.53
C PRO A 90 17.16 14.44 8.17
N GLY A 91 16.98 13.47 7.27
CA GLY A 91 16.33 13.68 5.97
C GLY A 91 14.89 14.14 6.12
N TYR A 92 14.08 13.46 6.95
CA TYR A 92 12.70 13.81 7.26
C TYR A 92 12.58 15.27 7.77
N LEU A 93 13.50 15.72 8.62
CA LEU A 93 13.48 17.08 9.17
C LEU A 93 13.70 18.17 8.12
N THR A 94 14.22 17.83 6.94
CA THR A 94 14.33 18.78 5.80
C THR A 94 13.04 18.89 4.99
N ALA A 95 12.08 18.00 5.19
CA ALA A 95 10.80 18.00 4.47
C ALA A 95 9.90 19.15 4.92
N SER A 96 8.92 19.52 4.09
CA SER A 96 7.87 20.46 4.48
C SER A 96 7.03 19.89 5.64
N ALA A 97 6.44 20.76 6.46
CA ALA A 97 5.54 20.32 7.55
C ALA A 97 4.39 19.43 7.04
N ALA A 98 3.88 19.71 5.84
CA ALA A 98 2.84 18.91 5.21
C ALA A 98 3.32 17.49 4.83
N ASP A 99 4.57 17.38 4.35
CA ASP A 99 5.16 16.08 4.01
C ASP A 99 5.56 15.30 5.27
N GLN A 100 6.07 15.98 6.29
CA GLN A 100 6.31 15.37 7.60
C GLN A 100 5.03 14.79 8.21
N ALA A 101 3.92 15.55 8.13
CA ALA A 101 2.62 15.07 8.59
C ALA A 101 2.13 13.85 7.78
N ALA A 102 2.34 13.86 6.45
CA ALA A 102 1.99 12.75 5.58
C ALA A 102 2.79 11.47 5.91
N LEU A 103 4.13 11.57 6.02
CA LEU A 103 4.99 10.45 6.38
C LEU A 103 4.67 9.90 7.78
N THR A 104 4.32 10.80 8.72
CA THR A 104 3.87 10.41 10.06
C THR A 104 2.54 9.65 10.00
N LYS A 105 1.61 10.09 9.14
CA LYS A 105 0.32 9.40 8.93
C LYS A 105 0.54 8.01 8.35
N ILE A 106 1.35 7.89 7.30
CA ILE A 106 1.69 6.60 6.68
C ILE A 106 2.30 5.66 7.73
N ARG A 107 3.33 6.11 8.48
CA ARG A 107 3.89 5.32 9.58
C ARG A 107 2.82 4.76 10.53
N ASN A 108 1.83 5.57 10.87
CA ASN A 108 0.79 5.14 11.79
C ASN A 108 -0.13 4.09 11.15
N ASP A 109 -0.41 4.23 9.85
CA ASP A 109 -1.22 3.26 9.11
C ASP A 109 -0.50 1.91 9.01
N GLU A 110 0.81 1.90 8.64
CA GLU A 110 1.59 0.66 8.56
C GLU A 110 1.68 -0.07 9.92
N ASN A 111 1.82 0.67 11.02
CA ASN A 111 1.78 0.06 12.34
C ASN A 111 0.40 -0.52 12.69
N LEU A 112 -0.68 0.06 12.17
CA LEU A 112 -2.04 -0.48 12.32
C LEU A 112 -2.26 -1.72 11.44
N HIS A 113 -1.70 -1.76 10.21
CA HIS A 113 -1.72 -2.94 9.36
C HIS A 113 -0.99 -4.11 10.03
N VAL A 114 0.21 -3.89 10.58
CA VAL A 114 0.94 -4.89 11.39
C VAL A 114 0.08 -5.38 12.56
N ALA A 115 -0.51 -4.47 13.32
CA ALA A 115 -1.33 -4.83 14.49
C ALA A 115 -2.55 -5.66 14.09
N PHE A 116 -3.21 -5.28 13.00
CA PHE A 116 -4.35 -6.00 12.44
C PHE A 116 -3.96 -7.43 12.02
N LEU A 117 -2.92 -7.58 11.20
CA LEU A 117 -2.48 -8.89 10.71
C LEU A 117 -2.04 -9.81 11.85
N LYS A 118 -1.31 -9.28 12.84
CA LYS A 118 -0.98 -10.04 14.06
C LYS A 118 -2.22 -10.47 14.82
N GLY A 119 -3.21 -9.60 14.95
CA GLY A 119 -4.49 -9.93 15.59
C GLY A 119 -5.26 -11.01 14.83
N ALA A 120 -5.27 -10.94 13.50
CA ALA A 120 -5.92 -11.92 12.62
C ALA A 120 -5.25 -13.31 12.69
N LEU A 121 -3.93 -13.34 12.73
CA LEU A 121 -3.12 -14.58 12.78
C LEU A 121 -3.02 -15.18 14.19
N GLY A 122 -3.11 -14.37 15.23
CA GLY A 122 -2.96 -14.84 16.62
C GLY A 122 -1.61 -15.56 16.84
N ALA A 123 -1.66 -16.80 17.32
CA ALA A 123 -0.46 -17.61 17.57
C ALA A 123 0.26 -18.07 16.28
N SER A 124 -0.39 -17.97 15.11
CA SER A 124 0.21 -18.31 13.82
C SER A 124 1.00 -17.16 13.20
N ALA A 125 1.01 -15.97 13.83
CA ALA A 125 1.76 -14.83 13.33
C ALA A 125 3.27 -15.09 13.39
N ILE A 126 3.96 -14.83 12.27
CA ILE A 126 5.42 -14.89 12.24
C ILE A 126 6.01 -13.82 13.17
N ALA A 127 7.16 -14.13 13.76
CA ALA A 127 7.97 -13.13 14.45
C ALA A 127 8.46 -12.06 13.44
N LYS A 128 8.65 -10.83 13.91
CA LYS A 128 9.27 -9.80 13.09
C LYS A 128 10.68 -10.25 12.67
N PRO A 129 10.97 -10.32 11.36
CA PRO A 129 12.31 -10.68 10.89
C PRO A 129 13.33 -9.60 11.22
N ASN A 130 14.61 -9.93 11.13
CA ASN A 130 15.68 -8.94 11.09
C ASN A 130 15.60 -8.16 9.79
N ILE A 131 15.66 -6.82 9.86
CA ILE A 131 15.47 -5.92 8.73
C ILE A 131 16.71 -5.04 8.57
N ASP A 132 17.28 -5.07 7.37
CA ASP A 132 18.31 -4.14 6.90
C ASP A 132 17.71 -3.17 5.87
N LEU A 133 17.31 -1.99 6.31
CA LEU A 133 16.70 -0.97 5.44
C LEU A 133 17.66 -0.39 4.39
N THR A 134 18.94 -0.76 4.44
CA THR A 134 19.87 -0.40 3.37
C THR A 134 19.77 -1.32 2.15
N GLY A 135 19.09 -2.45 2.28
CA GLY A 135 18.92 -3.43 1.20
C GLY A 135 20.14 -4.30 0.94
N GLY A 136 21.06 -4.39 1.92
CA GLY A 136 22.28 -5.21 1.83
C GLY A 136 22.14 -6.64 2.34
N GLY A 137 20.97 -6.97 2.94
CA GLY A 137 20.67 -8.30 3.46
C GLY A 137 21.56 -8.72 4.64
N SER A 138 22.02 -7.76 5.43
CA SER A 138 22.90 -8.02 6.58
C SER A 138 22.83 -6.92 7.64
N ALA A 139 23.26 -7.23 8.86
CA ALA A 139 23.36 -6.23 9.94
C ALA A 139 24.40 -5.11 9.67
N ALA A 140 25.23 -5.24 8.63
CA ALA A 140 26.30 -4.27 8.33
C ALA A 140 25.78 -2.91 7.81
N GLY A 141 24.55 -2.85 7.30
CA GLY A 141 23.95 -1.60 6.82
C GLY A 141 24.66 -0.98 5.62
N THR A 142 25.23 -1.80 4.74
CA THR A 142 26.07 -1.38 3.60
C THR A 142 25.40 -1.56 2.24
N GLY A 143 24.09 -1.71 2.21
CA GLY A 143 23.34 -1.92 0.98
C GLY A 143 23.19 -0.66 0.12
N PRO A 144 22.49 -0.77 -1.04
CA PRO A 144 22.35 0.29 -2.03
C PRO A 144 21.66 1.55 -1.50
N PHE A 145 20.93 1.45 -0.39
CA PHE A 145 20.27 2.59 0.25
C PHE A 145 20.98 3.06 1.53
N ALA A 146 22.27 2.71 1.71
CA ALA A 146 23.04 3.21 2.84
C ALA A 146 22.96 4.75 2.88
N GLY A 147 22.80 5.30 4.11
CA GLY A 147 22.64 6.75 4.29
C GLY A 147 21.23 7.31 4.03
N TYR A 148 20.22 6.49 3.74
CA TYR A 148 18.85 6.93 3.47
C TYR A 148 18.25 7.84 4.56
N LEU A 149 18.65 7.67 5.82
CA LEU A 149 18.16 8.51 6.93
C LEU A 149 18.58 9.98 6.82
N ALA A 150 19.67 10.27 6.10
CA ALA A 150 20.16 11.62 5.89
C ALA A 150 19.56 12.31 4.66
N SER A 151 18.85 11.57 3.79
CA SER A 151 18.41 12.05 2.47
C SER A 151 16.93 11.92 2.27
N TYR A 152 16.19 13.02 2.39
CA TYR A 152 14.75 13.06 2.09
C TYR A 152 14.42 12.56 0.67
N PRO A 153 15.17 12.95 -0.39
CA PRO A 153 14.97 12.36 -1.73
C PRO A 153 15.02 10.83 -1.76
N VAL A 154 16.01 10.24 -1.09
CA VAL A 154 16.16 8.78 -1.05
C VAL A 154 15.03 8.14 -0.24
N GLN A 155 14.61 8.77 0.87
CA GLN A 155 13.45 8.31 1.64
C GLN A 155 12.19 8.24 0.80
N LEU A 156 11.92 9.26 -0.01
CA LEU A 156 10.76 9.27 -0.90
C LEU A 156 10.87 8.23 -2.02
N ALA A 157 12.07 7.99 -2.56
CA ALA A 157 12.28 6.96 -3.58
C ALA A 157 12.04 5.55 -3.02
N MET A 158 12.55 5.27 -1.82
CA MET A 158 12.32 4.02 -1.11
C MET A 158 10.84 3.84 -0.75
N ALA A 159 10.22 4.89 -0.18
CA ALA A 159 8.81 4.90 0.14
C ALA A 159 7.97 4.56 -1.09
N GLN A 160 8.18 5.25 -2.22
CA GLN A 160 7.45 4.93 -3.45
C GLN A 160 7.64 3.47 -3.88
N ASN A 161 8.86 2.95 -3.80
CA ASN A 161 9.14 1.57 -4.20
C ASN A 161 8.43 0.55 -3.30
N PHE A 162 8.37 0.79 -1.99
CA PHE A 162 7.66 -0.08 -1.05
C PHE A 162 6.16 -0.03 -1.29
N GLU A 163 5.56 1.15 -1.30
CA GLU A 163 4.11 1.32 -1.49
C GLU A 163 3.62 0.76 -2.85
N ASP A 164 4.34 1.05 -3.96
CA ASP A 164 3.99 0.47 -5.27
C ASP A 164 4.11 -1.07 -5.24
N THR A 165 5.09 -1.61 -4.52
CA THR A 165 5.24 -3.07 -4.34
C THR A 165 4.11 -3.62 -3.47
N GLY A 166 3.72 -2.93 -2.40
CA GLY A 166 2.62 -3.27 -1.50
C GLY A 166 1.29 -3.37 -2.26
N VAL A 167 0.95 -2.35 -3.06
CA VAL A 167 -0.24 -2.36 -3.94
C VAL A 167 -0.28 -3.63 -4.79
N ARG A 168 0.81 -3.94 -5.50
CA ARG A 168 0.92 -5.08 -6.40
C ARG A 168 0.92 -6.42 -5.66
N ALA A 169 1.53 -6.46 -4.48
CA ALA A 169 1.57 -7.64 -3.62
C ALA A 169 0.17 -7.99 -3.11
N TYR A 170 -0.56 -7.04 -2.55
CA TYR A 170 -1.94 -7.27 -2.10
C TYR A 170 -2.86 -7.71 -3.24
N LYS A 171 -2.76 -7.07 -4.42
CA LYS A 171 -3.52 -7.47 -5.60
C LYS A 171 -3.20 -8.92 -6.00
N GLY A 172 -1.92 -9.28 -6.03
CA GLY A 172 -1.46 -10.60 -6.44
C GLY A 172 -1.89 -11.72 -5.49
N GLN A 173 -2.07 -11.41 -4.20
CA GLN A 173 -2.46 -12.39 -3.19
C GLN A 173 -3.97 -12.43 -2.90
N ALA A 174 -4.76 -11.48 -3.38
CA ALA A 174 -6.21 -11.46 -3.17
C ALA A 174 -6.92 -12.76 -3.59
N PRO A 175 -6.57 -13.44 -4.70
CA PRO A 175 -7.15 -14.73 -5.07
C PRO A 175 -6.96 -15.82 -4.01
N ASN A 176 -5.86 -15.81 -3.25
CA ASN A 176 -5.57 -16.80 -2.21
C ASN A 176 -6.47 -16.67 -0.98
N LEU A 177 -7.15 -15.52 -0.85
CA LEU A 177 -8.05 -15.22 0.27
C LEU A 177 -9.53 -15.46 -0.06
N GLN A 178 -9.86 -15.93 -1.27
CA GLN A 178 -11.26 -16.14 -1.69
C GLN A 178 -12.05 -17.11 -0.80
N SER A 179 -11.37 -18.06 -0.18
CA SER A 179 -12.00 -18.99 0.79
C SER A 179 -12.37 -18.32 2.11
N SER A 180 -11.89 -17.11 2.38
CA SER A 180 -12.15 -16.35 3.60
C SER A 180 -12.52 -14.90 3.31
N ARG A 181 -13.82 -14.65 3.09
CA ARG A 181 -14.34 -13.31 2.78
C ARG A 181 -13.91 -12.22 3.74
N PRO A 182 -13.86 -12.42 5.08
CA PRO A 182 -13.41 -11.38 6.00
C PRO A 182 -11.98 -10.94 5.72
N TYR A 183 -11.05 -11.89 5.51
CA TYR A 183 -9.65 -11.57 5.23
C TYR A 183 -9.44 -11.01 3.83
N LEU A 184 -10.21 -11.48 2.84
CA LEU A 184 -10.22 -10.87 1.51
C LEU A 184 -10.68 -9.41 1.58
N THR A 185 -11.76 -9.12 2.31
CA THR A 185 -12.25 -7.75 2.48
C THR A 185 -11.20 -6.86 3.12
N ALA A 186 -10.59 -7.30 4.23
CA ALA A 186 -9.55 -6.56 4.92
C ALA A 186 -8.30 -6.34 4.04
N ALA A 187 -7.88 -7.36 3.29
CA ALA A 187 -6.75 -7.24 2.35
C ALA A 187 -7.03 -6.22 1.24
N LEU A 188 -8.25 -6.16 0.70
CA LEU A 188 -8.65 -5.17 -0.29
C LEU A 188 -8.77 -3.76 0.31
N GLU A 189 -9.16 -3.64 1.58
CA GLU A 189 -9.15 -2.37 2.31
C GLU A 189 -7.71 -1.86 2.51
N ILE A 190 -6.77 -2.72 2.93
CA ILE A 190 -5.34 -2.37 3.02
C ILE A 190 -4.81 -2.02 1.63
N HIS A 191 -5.02 -2.85 0.61
CA HIS A 191 -4.63 -2.56 -0.78
C HIS A 191 -5.03 -1.15 -1.24
N SER A 192 -6.24 -0.71 -0.89
CA SER A 192 -6.70 0.64 -1.22
C SER A 192 -6.00 1.75 -0.41
N VAL A 193 -5.51 1.44 0.80
CA VAL A 193 -4.67 2.35 1.61
C VAL A 193 -3.29 2.46 0.99
N GLU A 194 -2.65 1.34 0.63
CA GLU A 194 -1.36 1.30 -0.07
C GLU A 194 -1.38 2.16 -1.35
N ALA A 195 -2.43 2.03 -2.18
CA ALA A 195 -2.57 2.84 -3.38
C ALA A 195 -2.64 4.36 -3.08
N ARG A 196 -3.25 4.75 -1.96
CA ARG A 196 -3.26 6.15 -1.50
C ARG A 196 -1.90 6.62 -1.00
N HIS A 197 -1.17 5.77 -0.29
CA HIS A 197 0.18 6.04 0.16
C HIS A 197 1.11 6.21 -1.04
N ALA A 198 1.12 5.26 -1.98
CA ALA A 198 1.88 5.32 -3.23
C ALA A 198 1.61 6.63 -4.00
N SER A 199 0.34 6.96 -4.21
CA SER A 199 -0.06 8.20 -4.86
C SER A 199 0.45 9.44 -4.14
N LYS A 200 0.33 9.48 -2.79
CA LYS A 200 0.80 10.61 -1.98
C LYS A 200 2.32 10.76 -2.04
N VAL A 201 3.07 9.67 -1.92
CA VAL A 201 4.54 9.70 -2.00
C VAL A 201 5.02 10.15 -3.38
N ARG A 202 4.37 9.70 -4.46
CA ARG A 202 4.64 10.17 -5.82
C ARG A 202 4.40 11.67 -5.96
N MET A 203 3.33 12.20 -5.40
CA MET A 203 3.06 13.64 -5.38
C MET A 203 4.14 14.42 -4.61
N MET A 204 4.62 13.90 -3.49
CA MET A 204 5.70 14.50 -2.70
C MET A 204 7.01 14.51 -3.51
N ARG A 205 7.36 13.40 -4.17
CA ARG A 205 8.54 13.33 -5.07
C ARG A 205 8.44 14.34 -6.22
N ARG A 206 7.28 14.44 -6.86
CA ARG A 206 7.02 15.42 -7.91
C ARG A 206 7.19 16.86 -7.40
N ALA A 207 6.63 17.17 -6.22
CA ALA A 207 6.73 18.50 -5.63
C ALA A 207 8.19 18.85 -5.25
N ALA A 208 8.92 17.89 -4.69
CA ALA A 208 10.35 18.05 -4.38
C ALA A 208 11.25 18.03 -5.62
N ASN A 209 10.73 17.69 -6.80
CA ASN A 209 11.44 17.54 -8.06
C ASN A 209 12.75 16.73 -7.93
N THR A 210 12.67 15.56 -7.31
CA THR A 210 13.85 14.82 -6.87
C THR A 210 13.92 13.41 -7.43
N LEU A 211 15.13 12.98 -7.80
CA LEU A 211 15.44 11.66 -8.34
C LEU A 211 14.54 11.27 -9.51
N ILE A 212 14.22 12.22 -10.38
CA ILE A 212 13.37 12.03 -11.56
C ILE A 212 14.27 11.89 -12.78
N PRO A 213 14.11 10.82 -13.59
CA PRO A 213 14.85 10.69 -14.83
C PRO A 213 14.63 11.89 -15.77
N ALA A 214 15.68 12.29 -16.49
CA ALA A 214 15.61 13.43 -17.41
C ALA A 214 14.45 13.26 -18.42
N GLY A 215 13.64 14.30 -18.56
CA GLY A 215 12.50 14.31 -19.48
C GLY A 215 11.25 13.56 -19.00
N GLN A 216 11.27 12.97 -17.80
CA GLN A 216 10.10 12.33 -17.21
C GLN A 216 9.35 13.26 -16.25
N VAL A 217 8.07 12.97 -16.07
CA VAL A 217 7.21 13.62 -15.07
C VAL A 217 6.61 12.54 -14.18
N VAL A 218 6.81 12.66 -12.87
CA VAL A 218 6.18 11.76 -11.90
C VAL A 218 4.69 12.09 -11.84
N LYS A 219 3.84 11.12 -12.17
CA LYS A 219 2.40 11.18 -11.97
C LYS A 219 2.02 10.58 -10.60
N SER A 220 0.79 10.77 -10.18
CA SER A 220 0.25 10.17 -8.96
C SER A 220 0.00 8.65 -9.09
N TRP A 221 0.23 8.09 -10.26
CA TRP A 221 0.06 6.68 -10.63
C TRP A 221 1.22 6.23 -11.51
N ILE A 222 1.33 4.92 -11.74
CA ILE A 222 2.36 4.33 -12.59
C ILE A 222 1.99 4.58 -14.07
N THR A 223 2.97 4.91 -14.91
CA THR A 223 2.82 5.01 -16.36
C THR A 223 3.70 3.95 -17.01
N LEU A 224 3.12 3.07 -17.77
CA LEU A 224 3.80 1.89 -18.31
C LEU A 224 4.48 1.14 -17.14
N ASN A 225 5.67 0.58 -17.34
CA ASN A 225 6.46 -0.02 -16.27
C ASN A 225 7.55 0.91 -15.74
N GLN A 226 7.34 2.22 -15.77
CA GLN A 226 8.36 3.19 -15.37
C GLN A 226 8.35 3.44 -13.85
N SER A 227 9.45 3.15 -13.18
CA SER A 227 9.62 3.54 -11.77
C SER A 227 9.58 5.07 -11.61
N GLY A 228 10.04 5.82 -12.62
CA GLY A 228 10.24 7.26 -12.53
C GLY A 228 11.27 7.65 -11.46
N ILE A 229 12.19 6.73 -11.10
CA ILE A 229 13.23 6.93 -10.10
C ILE A 229 14.60 6.80 -10.77
N ASP A 230 15.43 7.84 -10.60
CA ASP A 230 16.84 7.81 -10.96
C ASP A 230 17.70 8.23 -9.76
N THR A 231 18.34 7.27 -9.16
CA THR A 231 19.24 7.45 -8.01
C THR A 231 20.65 7.88 -8.43
N GLY A 232 20.93 7.93 -9.73
CA GLY A 232 22.29 8.08 -10.26
C GLY A 232 23.13 6.81 -10.17
N ASN A 233 22.60 5.70 -9.63
CA ASN A 233 23.26 4.41 -9.55
C ASN A 233 22.47 3.36 -10.34
N ALA A 234 23.08 2.82 -11.41
CA ALA A 234 22.40 1.88 -12.30
C ALA A 234 21.96 0.58 -11.60
N GLY A 235 22.76 0.07 -10.65
CA GLY A 235 22.40 -1.14 -9.88
C GLY A 235 21.20 -0.91 -8.98
N THR A 236 21.16 0.23 -8.28
CA THR A 236 20.02 0.62 -7.45
C THR A 236 18.77 0.85 -8.30
N ASN A 237 18.90 1.54 -9.44
CA ASN A 237 17.79 1.75 -10.36
C ASN A 237 17.23 0.44 -10.90
N ALA A 238 18.09 -0.52 -11.25
CA ALA A 238 17.69 -1.86 -11.70
C ALA A 238 16.99 -2.66 -10.58
N ALA A 239 17.42 -2.52 -9.33
CA ALA A 239 16.75 -3.16 -8.19
C ALA A 239 15.34 -2.59 -7.99
N ILE A 240 15.19 -1.27 -8.03
CA ILE A 240 13.90 -0.57 -7.94
C ILE A 240 12.98 -0.95 -9.10
N GLN A 241 13.53 -1.06 -10.32
CA GLN A 241 12.74 -1.35 -11.53
C GLN A 241 12.00 -2.69 -11.45
N LYS A 242 12.50 -3.67 -10.69
CA LYS A 242 11.83 -4.96 -10.48
C LYS A 242 10.42 -4.84 -9.93
N SER A 243 10.13 -3.79 -9.16
CA SER A 243 8.79 -3.52 -8.62
C SER A 243 7.76 -3.15 -9.69
N TYR A 244 8.20 -2.79 -10.90
CA TYR A 244 7.35 -2.36 -12.02
C TYR A 244 7.33 -3.37 -13.17
N ASP A 245 8.27 -4.29 -13.18
CA ASP A 245 8.36 -5.41 -14.13
C ASP A 245 7.56 -6.61 -13.59
N GLY A 246 8.02 -7.82 -13.83
CA GLY A 246 7.40 -9.05 -13.38
C GLY A 246 6.71 -9.79 -14.53
N THR A 247 6.10 -10.92 -14.22
CA THR A 247 5.36 -11.76 -15.18
C THR A 247 4.21 -10.98 -15.82
N THR A 248 3.58 -10.08 -15.06
CA THR A 248 2.58 -9.12 -15.56
C THR A 248 3.11 -7.72 -15.26
N PRO A 249 3.86 -7.10 -16.19
CA PRO A 249 4.43 -5.78 -15.95
C PRO A 249 3.35 -4.70 -15.93
N GLU A 250 3.62 -3.59 -15.24
CA GLU A 250 2.72 -2.43 -15.17
C GLU A 250 2.39 -1.80 -16.55
N SER A 251 3.17 -2.12 -17.58
CA SER A 251 2.88 -1.72 -18.96
C SER A 251 1.82 -2.56 -19.66
N THR A 252 1.19 -3.51 -18.97
CA THR A 252 0.13 -4.36 -19.50
C THR A 252 -1.07 -3.51 -19.94
N THR A 253 -1.59 -3.78 -21.14
CA THR A 253 -2.72 -3.04 -21.73
C THR A 253 -3.91 -3.93 -22.05
N THR A 254 -3.86 -5.20 -21.63
CA THR A 254 -4.95 -6.17 -21.80
C THR A 254 -5.45 -6.63 -20.44
N GLN A 255 -6.74 -6.42 -20.17
CA GLN A 255 -7.37 -6.77 -18.90
C GLN A 255 -8.45 -7.82 -19.13
N ALA A 256 -8.35 -8.97 -18.45
CA ALA A 256 -9.30 -10.09 -18.62
C ALA A 256 -9.55 -10.49 -20.10
N GLY A 257 -8.50 -10.40 -20.94
CA GLY A 257 -8.60 -10.69 -22.38
C GLY A 257 -9.11 -9.53 -23.24
N VAL A 258 -9.43 -8.37 -22.63
CA VAL A 258 -9.88 -7.17 -23.35
C VAL A 258 -8.71 -6.22 -23.57
N ASN A 259 -8.39 -5.90 -24.82
CA ASN A 259 -7.43 -4.83 -25.13
C ASN A 259 -8.03 -3.46 -24.80
N ILE A 260 -7.35 -2.71 -23.94
CA ILE A 260 -7.82 -1.39 -23.48
C ILE A 260 -7.43 -0.27 -24.46
N ILE A 261 -6.36 -0.44 -25.26
CA ILE A 261 -5.95 0.58 -26.24
C ILE A 261 -7.08 0.82 -27.23
N GLY A 262 -7.50 2.08 -27.38
CA GLY A 262 -8.55 2.49 -28.30
C GLY A 262 -9.94 1.94 -28.00
N ILE A 263 -10.17 1.40 -26.79
CA ILE A 263 -11.46 0.80 -26.41
C ILE A 263 -12.62 1.80 -26.65
N GLY A 264 -13.73 1.30 -27.18
CA GLY A 264 -14.88 2.14 -27.53
C GLY A 264 -14.62 3.15 -28.65
N GLY A 265 -13.58 2.96 -29.46
CA GLY A 265 -13.21 3.86 -30.57
C GLY A 265 -12.48 5.14 -30.11
N ASN A 266 -12.00 5.18 -28.89
CA ASN A 266 -11.35 6.36 -28.31
C ASN A 266 -9.85 6.40 -28.60
N ALA A 267 -9.44 7.11 -29.64
CA ALA A 267 -8.04 7.20 -30.08
C ALA A 267 -7.09 7.83 -29.03
N PHE A 268 -7.61 8.56 -28.04
CA PHE A 268 -6.80 9.11 -26.94
C PHE A 268 -6.41 8.06 -25.89
N ILE A 269 -7.01 6.86 -25.92
CA ILE A 269 -6.62 5.76 -25.04
C ILE A 269 -5.45 5.03 -25.72
N ASP A 270 -4.27 5.61 -25.61
CA ASP A 270 -3.01 4.99 -26.03
C ASP A 270 -2.49 3.98 -25.01
N SER A 271 -1.31 3.40 -25.23
CA SER A 271 -0.70 2.44 -24.31
C SER A 271 -0.41 3.03 -22.94
N LYS A 272 -0.10 4.33 -22.83
CA LYS A 272 0.12 4.99 -21.54
C LYS A 272 -1.18 5.12 -20.77
N ALA A 273 -2.22 5.67 -21.40
CA ALA A 273 -3.53 5.81 -20.79
C ALA A 273 -4.13 4.45 -20.40
N ALA A 274 -3.91 3.42 -21.21
CA ALA A 274 -4.37 2.07 -20.92
C ALA A 274 -3.66 1.47 -19.69
N SER A 275 -2.33 1.60 -19.59
CA SER A 275 -1.56 1.11 -18.44
C SER A 275 -1.84 1.89 -17.14
N GLU A 276 -2.15 3.17 -17.24
CA GLU A 276 -2.45 4.04 -16.10
C GLU A 276 -3.81 3.73 -15.42
N ALA A 277 -4.65 2.92 -16.04
CA ALA A 277 -5.98 2.60 -15.55
C ALA A 277 -6.02 1.37 -14.64
N PHE A 278 -4.93 0.61 -14.57
CA PHE A 278 -4.86 -0.63 -13.80
C PHE A 278 -3.48 -0.78 -13.14
N ASP A 279 -3.45 -1.25 -11.91
CA ASP A 279 -2.23 -1.75 -11.28
C ASP A 279 -2.15 -3.27 -11.53
N GLU A 280 -0.97 -3.80 -11.83
CA GLU A 280 -0.78 -5.21 -12.15
C GLU A 280 -0.32 -6.03 -10.94
N PRO A 281 -0.69 -7.30 -10.82
CA PRO A 281 -0.30 -8.12 -9.67
C PRO A 281 1.17 -8.54 -9.75
N LEU A 282 1.78 -8.74 -8.58
CA LEU A 282 3.02 -9.50 -8.41
C LEU A 282 2.74 -10.82 -7.71
N THR A 283 3.42 -11.88 -8.12
CA THR A 283 3.41 -13.14 -7.39
C THR A 283 4.19 -13.01 -6.08
N MET A 284 3.91 -13.88 -5.12
CA MET A 284 4.66 -13.94 -3.85
C MET A 284 6.17 -14.08 -4.09
N ALA A 285 6.57 -14.92 -5.05
CA ALA A 285 7.98 -15.14 -5.38
C ALA A 285 8.65 -13.88 -5.94
N GLU A 286 7.97 -13.14 -6.82
CA GLU A 286 8.47 -11.87 -7.36
C GLU A 286 8.65 -10.84 -6.26
N VAL A 287 7.66 -10.67 -5.40
CA VAL A 287 7.75 -9.74 -4.25
C VAL A 287 8.91 -10.12 -3.34
N LEU A 288 9.06 -11.40 -2.98
CA LEU A 288 10.18 -11.86 -2.15
C LEU A 288 11.54 -11.64 -2.82
N ALA A 289 11.63 -11.73 -4.14
CA ALA A 289 12.85 -11.40 -4.88
C ALA A 289 13.15 -9.88 -4.92
N ILE A 290 12.11 -9.03 -4.84
CA ILE A 290 12.25 -7.57 -4.75
C ILE A 290 12.75 -7.18 -3.35
N VAL A 291 12.07 -7.67 -2.31
CA VAL A 291 12.32 -7.25 -0.93
C VAL A 291 13.38 -8.09 -0.21
N GLY A 292 13.88 -9.16 -0.82
CA GLY A 292 14.79 -10.12 -0.18
C GLY A 292 16.05 -9.49 0.41
N GLY A 293 16.60 -8.47 -0.24
CA GLY A 293 17.77 -7.74 0.25
C GLY A 293 17.53 -6.93 1.53
N PHE A 294 16.28 -6.75 1.95
CA PHE A 294 15.96 -6.03 3.19
C PHE A 294 15.84 -6.95 4.41
N PHE A 295 16.00 -8.27 4.26
CA PHE A 295 15.90 -9.23 5.35
C PHE A 295 17.19 -10.04 5.53
N TYR A 296 17.49 -10.47 6.78
CA TYR A 296 18.63 -11.33 7.10
C TYR A 296 18.38 -12.17 8.35
#